data_a6e1acec459716887076c4d23092dbe5
#
_entry.id   a6e1acec459716887076c4d23092dbe5
#
_cell.length_a   1.000
_cell.length_b   1.000
_cell.length_c   1.000
_cell.angle_alpha   90.00
_cell.angle_beta   90.00
_cell.angle_gamma   90.00
#
_symmetry.space_group_name_H-M   'P 1'
#
loop_
_entity.id
_entity.type
_entity.pdbx_description
1 polymer ?
#
loop_
_entity_poly.entity_id
_entity_poly.type
_entity_poly.pdbx_seq_one_letter_code
_entity_poly.pdbx_strand_id
1 'polypeptide(L)'
;MMPSRIIIADDHAVVRTGLQLILDETTDLRIVDEAVNGKELLDKLYNNEYNLVILDIAMPGKDALDVLKEIRLNWPSLPVVIFSMNSNEVYAVRMLSNGAFAFINKETNAVQIIDILRFVLRGKKYISPHQAEILADYISLPQRTVLSSHELLTDREFQIFCLLASGVRKTEIAEKLEISINTLSNHRNNILKKMNLSANSELTRYAIHAGIIQ
;
A
#
# COMPACT_ATOMS: atom_id res chain seq x y z
N MET A 1 22.76 -16.96 -14.78
CA MET A 1 21.97 -15.71 -14.98
C MET A 1 22.18 -14.88 -13.71
N MET A 2 22.36 -13.57 -13.80
CA MET A 2 22.45 -12.77 -12.56
C MET A 2 21.08 -12.72 -11.89
N PRO A 3 20.99 -12.77 -10.55
CA PRO A 3 19.72 -12.69 -9.84
C PRO A 3 19.07 -11.31 -10.05
N SER A 4 17.76 -11.29 -10.05
CA SER A 4 16.96 -10.04 -10.10
C SER A 4 17.20 -9.24 -8.82
N ARG A 5 17.56 -7.97 -8.98
CA ARG A 5 17.86 -7.03 -7.90
C ARG A 5 16.57 -6.42 -7.34
N ILE A 6 16.24 -6.71 -6.10
CA ILE A 6 15.03 -6.26 -5.44
C ILE A 6 15.40 -5.26 -4.34
N ILE A 7 14.68 -4.16 -4.24
CA ILE A 7 14.71 -3.29 -3.08
C ILE A 7 13.42 -3.47 -2.28
N ILE A 8 13.55 -3.57 -0.95
CA ILE A 8 12.42 -3.62 -0.02
C ILE A 8 12.34 -2.33 0.78
N ALA A 9 11.14 -1.76 0.86
CA ALA A 9 10.83 -0.64 1.73
C ALA A 9 9.77 -1.08 2.76
N ASP A 10 10.16 -1.15 4.03
CA ASP A 10 9.34 -1.55 5.18
C ASP A 10 10.00 -1.01 6.45
N ASP A 11 9.25 -0.42 7.38
CA ASP A 11 9.80 0.10 8.64
C ASP A 11 10.06 -1.02 9.67
N HIS A 12 9.51 -2.22 9.46
CA HIS A 12 9.69 -3.38 10.34
C HIS A 12 10.90 -4.23 9.95
N ALA A 13 11.99 -4.16 10.71
CA ALA A 13 13.22 -4.93 10.46
C ALA A 13 12.98 -6.45 10.37
N VAL A 14 12.06 -7.00 11.18
CA VAL A 14 11.73 -8.43 11.17
C VAL A 14 11.13 -8.86 9.83
N VAL A 15 10.31 -8.01 9.21
CA VAL A 15 9.71 -8.27 7.89
C VAL A 15 10.78 -8.28 6.81
N ARG A 16 11.69 -7.28 6.82
CA ARG A 16 12.80 -7.22 5.85
C ARG A 16 13.71 -8.44 5.96
N THR A 17 14.12 -8.78 7.19
CA THR A 17 14.95 -9.99 7.44
C THR A 17 14.21 -11.27 7.03
N GLY A 18 12.93 -11.39 7.32
CA GLY A 18 12.12 -12.56 6.95
C GLY A 18 12.03 -12.75 5.43
N LEU A 19 11.74 -11.67 4.69
CA LEU A 19 11.73 -11.72 3.23
C LEU A 19 13.12 -12.01 2.64
N GLN A 20 14.18 -11.46 3.22
CA GLN A 20 15.54 -11.74 2.77
C GLN A 20 15.85 -13.22 2.91
N LEU A 21 15.57 -13.84 4.05
CA LEU A 21 15.76 -15.28 4.27
C LEU A 21 14.97 -16.13 3.26
N ILE A 22 13.70 -15.78 2.99
CA ILE A 22 12.86 -16.46 2.01
C ILE A 22 13.45 -16.36 0.60
N LEU A 23 13.97 -15.20 0.20
CA LEU A 23 14.50 -15.00 -1.14
C LEU A 23 15.94 -15.54 -1.30
N ASP A 24 16.73 -15.60 -0.23
CA ASP A 24 18.06 -16.20 -0.23
C ASP A 24 18.03 -17.71 -0.49
N GLU A 25 16.88 -18.39 -0.29
CA GLU A 25 16.68 -19.78 -0.72
C GLU A 25 16.53 -19.94 -2.25
N THR A 26 16.40 -18.83 -2.98
CA THR A 26 16.28 -18.82 -4.45
C THR A 26 17.60 -18.43 -5.11
N THR A 27 17.80 -18.86 -6.36
CA THR A 27 18.99 -18.50 -7.14
C THR A 27 18.78 -17.30 -8.08
N ASP A 28 17.52 -16.90 -8.26
CA ASP A 28 17.08 -15.93 -9.27
C ASP A 28 16.56 -14.62 -8.70
N LEU A 29 16.27 -14.56 -7.39
CA LEU A 29 15.77 -13.38 -6.69
C LEU A 29 16.75 -12.97 -5.57
N ARG A 30 17.00 -11.68 -5.41
CA ARG A 30 17.85 -11.20 -4.32
C ARG A 30 17.44 -9.80 -3.86
N ILE A 31 17.21 -9.64 -2.56
CA ILE A 31 17.13 -8.31 -1.93
C ILE A 31 18.57 -7.78 -1.86
N VAL A 32 18.80 -6.66 -2.54
CA VAL A 32 20.13 -6.03 -2.61
C VAL A 32 20.18 -4.72 -1.84
N ASP A 33 19.03 -4.21 -1.43
CA ASP A 33 18.93 -2.97 -0.68
C ASP A 33 17.63 -2.91 0.13
N GLU A 34 17.62 -2.10 1.20
CA GLU A 34 16.49 -1.90 2.10
C GLU A 34 16.23 -0.40 2.28
N ALA A 35 14.99 -0.02 2.57
CA ALA A 35 14.61 1.31 2.98
C ALA A 35 13.63 1.23 4.15
N VAL A 36 13.67 2.19 5.06
CA VAL A 36 12.77 2.22 6.24
C VAL A 36 11.61 3.21 6.08
N ASN A 37 11.59 3.98 4.98
CA ASN A 37 10.52 4.91 4.64
C ASN A 37 10.54 5.22 3.13
N GLY A 38 9.46 5.88 2.67
CA GLY A 38 9.30 6.22 1.25
C GLY A 38 10.33 7.19 0.70
N LYS A 39 10.85 8.12 1.52
CA LYS A 39 11.90 9.05 1.09
C LYS A 39 13.20 8.32 0.82
N GLU A 40 13.64 7.49 1.75
CA GLU A 40 14.87 6.69 1.59
C GLU A 40 14.77 5.77 0.36
N LEU A 41 13.61 5.15 0.13
CA LEU A 41 13.35 4.35 -1.06
C LEU A 41 13.59 5.17 -2.33
N LEU A 42 12.97 6.36 -2.44
CA LEU A 42 13.10 7.21 -3.62
C LEU A 42 14.56 7.67 -3.82
N ASP A 43 15.25 8.07 -2.75
CA ASP A 43 16.67 8.48 -2.80
C ASP A 43 17.55 7.33 -3.34
N LYS A 44 17.27 6.08 -2.96
CA LYS A 44 17.99 4.90 -3.46
C LYS A 44 17.66 4.59 -4.92
N LEU A 45 16.40 4.77 -5.35
CA LEU A 45 15.99 4.59 -6.74
C LEU A 45 16.66 5.60 -7.70
N TYR A 46 16.97 6.81 -7.24
CA TYR A 46 17.71 7.80 -8.03
C TYR A 46 19.19 7.43 -8.23
N ASN A 47 19.77 6.66 -7.30
CA ASN A 47 21.19 6.35 -7.30
C ASN A 47 21.53 4.94 -7.78
N ASN A 48 20.56 4.04 -7.86
CA ASN A 48 20.81 2.63 -8.17
C ASN A 48 19.69 2.06 -9.07
N GLU A 49 20.01 0.97 -9.77
CA GLU A 49 19.05 0.26 -10.60
C GLU A 49 18.53 -0.99 -9.89
N TYR A 50 17.24 -1.20 -9.95
CA TYR A 50 16.55 -2.37 -9.41
C TYR A 50 15.58 -2.95 -10.44
N ASN A 51 15.26 -4.22 -10.29
CA ASN A 51 14.33 -4.93 -11.17
C ASN A 51 12.90 -4.96 -10.58
N LEU A 52 12.77 -4.75 -9.27
CA LEU A 52 11.49 -4.78 -8.56
C LEU A 52 11.58 -4.02 -7.23
N VAL A 53 10.50 -3.35 -6.86
CA VAL A 53 10.30 -2.73 -5.56
C VAL A 53 9.25 -3.52 -4.78
N ILE A 54 9.55 -3.90 -3.53
CA ILE A 54 8.57 -4.35 -2.54
C ILE A 54 8.31 -3.15 -1.62
N LEU A 55 7.06 -2.71 -1.50
CA LEU A 55 6.67 -1.49 -0.81
C LEU A 55 5.61 -1.79 0.26
N ASP A 56 5.94 -1.55 1.52
CA ASP A 56 4.93 -1.51 2.59
C ASP A 56 4.11 -0.20 2.51
N ILE A 57 2.84 -0.30 2.85
CA ILE A 57 1.93 0.85 2.86
C ILE A 57 1.90 1.58 4.21
N ALA A 58 2.40 0.98 5.26
CA ALA A 58 2.26 1.48 6.64
C ALA A 58 3.49 2.22 7.15
N MET A 59 4.44 2.55 6.28
CA MET A 59 5.68 3.24 6.65
C MET A 59 5.44 4.69 7.10
N PRO A 60 6.33 5.23 7.97
CA PRO A 60 6.31 6.63 8.36
C PRO A 60 6.61 7.57 7.19
N GLY A 61 6.16 8.82 7.29
CA GLY A 61 6.47 9.90 6.35
C GLY A 61 5.56 9.95 5.14
N LYS A 62 6.13 9.83 3.94
CA LYS A 62 5.41 9.96 2.68
C LYS A 62 4.45 8.79 2.48
N ASP A 63 3.21 9.10 2.05
CA ASP A 63 2.19 8.09 1.75
C ASP A 63 2.67 7.10 0.68
N ALA A 64 2.41 5.81 0.87
CA ALA A 64 2.84 4.76 -0.05
C ALA A 64 2.25 4.93 -1.45
N LEU A 65 1.04 5.48 -1.56
CA LEU A 65 0.43 5.76 -2.85
C LEU A 65 1.10 6.94 -3.56
N ASP A 66 1.52 7.96 -2.82
CA ASP A 66 2.32 9.06 -3.39
C ASP A 66 3.71 8.57 -3.83
N VAL A 67 4.33 7.66 -3.06
CA VAL A 67 5.56 6.98 -3.44
C VAL A 67 5.36 6.15 -4.72
N LEU A 68 4.29 5.36 -4.79
CA LEU A 68 3.94 4.56 -5.96
C LEU A 68 3.75 5.44 -7.20
N LYS A 69 3.01 6.55 -7.10
CA LYS A 69 2.80 7.50 -8.19
C LYS A 69 4.11 8.11 -8.68
N GLU A 70 5.00 8.48 -7.77
CA GLU A 70 6.32 9.02 -8.11
C GLU A 70 7.20 7.97 -8.80
N ILE A 71 7.18 6.72 -8.32
CA ILE A 71 7.88 5.61 -8.99
C ILE A 71 7.32 5.40 -10.40
N ARG A 72 6.00 5.40 -10.56
CA ARG A 72 5.36 5.24 -11.88
C ARG A 72 5.67 6.36 -12.85
N LEU A 73 5.87 7.58 -12.36
CA LEU A 73 6.23 8.75 -13.18
C LEU A 73 7.70 8.69 -13.65
N ASN A 74 8.62 8.40 -12.72
CA ASN A 74 10.05 8.49 -12.98
C ASN A 74 10.66 7.17 -13.50
N TRP A 75 10.10 6.01 -13.09
CA TRP A 75 10.54 4.67 -13.49
C TRP A 75 9.35 3.82 -13.98
N PRO A 76 8.72 4.17 -15.12
CA PRO A 76 7.47 3.53 -15.58
C PRO A 76 7.59 2.02 -15.83
N SER A 77 8.80 1.52 -16.08
CA SER A 77 9.07 0.10 -16.32
C SER A 77 9.38 -0.68 -15.03
N LEU A 78 9.62 0.00 -13.90
CA LEU A 78 9.96 -0.65 -12.63
C LEU A 78 8.69 -1.17 -11.95
N PRO A 79 8.52 -2.50 -11.80
CA PRO A 79 7.36 -3.05 -11.14
C PRO A 79 7.42 -2.79 -9.63
N VAL A 80 6.27 -2.41 -9.07
CA VAL A 80 6.08 -2.23 -7.63
C VAL A 80 5.08 -3.26 -7.13
N VAL A 81 5.50 -4.04 -6.14
CA VAL A 81 4.66 -4.98 -5.40
C VAL A 81 4.36 -4.39 -4.02
N ILE A 82 3.09 -4.23 -3.72
CA ILE A 82 2.65 -3.80 -2.39
C ILE A 82 2.68 -5.00 -1.45
N PHE A 83 3.24 -4.84 -0.26
CA PHE A 83 3.36 -5.88 0.75
C PHE A 83 2.86 -5.36 2.10
N SER A 84 1.69 -5.80 2.55
CA SER A 84 0.99 -5.18 3.67
C SER A 84 0.36 -6.17 4.63
N MET A 85 0.32 -5.84 5.93
CA MET A 85 -0.51 -6.55 6.91
C MET A 85 -2.01 -6.28 6.71
N ASN A 86 -2.36 -5.21 5.99
CA ASN A 86 -3.76 -4.88 5.77
C ASN A 86 -4.34 -5.76 4.66
N SER A 87 -5.31 -6.58 5.00
CA SER A 87 -6.08 -7.41 4.06
C SER A 87 -7.20 -6.65 3.36
N ASN A 88 -7.26 -5.32 3.51
CA ASN A 88 -8.33 -4.51 2.96
C ASN A 88 -8.29 -4.48 1.43
N GLU A 89 -9.26 -5.16 0.84
CA GLU A 89 -9.39 -5.32 -0.61
C GLU A 89 -9.67 -4.00 -1.33
N VAL A 90 -10.37 -3.07 -0.70
CA VAL A 90 -10.61 -1.72 -1.27
C VAL A 90 -9.28 -0.97 -1.43
N TYR A 91 -8.39 -1.12 -0.43
CA TYR A 91 -7.05 -0.52 -0.51
C TYR A 91 -6.19 -1.22 -1.57
N ALA A 92 -6.30 -2.55 -1.68
CA ALA A 92 -5.62 -3.32 -2.72
C ALA A 92 -6.04 -2.87 -4.13
N VAL A 93 -7.35 -2.74 -4.38
CA VAL A 93 -7.90 -2.25 -5.65
C VAL A 93 -7.39 -0.84 -5.96
N ARG A 94 -7.35 0.04 -4.95
CA ARG A 94 -6.83 1.40 -5.11
C ARG A 94 -5.35 1.42 -5.50
N MET A 95 -4.50 0.59 -4.87
CA MET A 95 -3.08 0.47 -5.22
C MET A 95 -2.89 -0.10 -6.62
N LEU A 96 -3.61 -1.16 -6.98
CA LEU A 96 -3.56 -1.78 -8.31
C LEU A 96 -4.01 -0.80 -9.41
N SER A 97 -5.06 -0.02 -9.18
CA SER A 97 -5.57 1.01 -10.10
C SER A 97 -4.56 2.14 -10.31
N ASN A 98 -3.73 2.46 -9.30
CA ASN A 98 -2.66 3.44 -9.39
C ASN A 98 -1.33 2.86 -9.90
N GLY A 99 -1.32 1.63 -10.39
CA GLY A 99 -0.22 1.06 -11.14
C GLY A 99 0.68 0.10 -10.37
N ALA A 100 0.30 -0.35 -9.16
CA ALA A 100 0.96 -1.50 -8.54
C ALA A 100 0.82 -2.74 -9.42
N PHE A 101 1.83 -3.60 -9.41
CA PHE A 101 1.82 -4.86 -10.18
C PHE A 101 1.21 -6.01 -9.40
N ALA A 102 1.28 -5.98 -8.09
CA ALA A 102 0.62 -6.91 -7.19
C ALA A 102 0.35 -6.25 -5.83
N PHE A 103 -0.62 -6.80 -5.12
CA PHE A 103 -0.86 -6.53 -3.70
C PHE A 103 -0.83 -7.86 -2.96
N ILE A 104 0.13 -8.03 -2.04
CA ILE A 104 0.39 -9.26 -1.30
C ILE A 104 0.18 -8.98 0.19
N ASN A 105 -0.57 -9.84 0.87
CA ASN A 105 -0.65 -9.82 2.33
C ASN A 105 0.65 -10.38 2.94
N LYS A 106 1.16 -9.76 4.00
CA LYS A 106 2.35 -10.23 4.72
C LYS A 106 2.18 -11.62 5.37
N GLU A 107 0.95 -12.11 5.49
CA GLU A 107 0.63 -13.46 5.94
C GLU A 107 0.68 -14.53 4.82
N THR A 108 0.91 -14.11 3.58
CA THR A 108 1.04 -15.01 2.43
C THR A 108 2.25 -15.94 2.62
N ASN A 109 2.10 -17.21 2.31
CA ASN A 109 3.20 -18.18 2.45
C ASN A 109 4.36 -17.91 1.50
N ALA A 110 5.57 -18.33 1.89
CA ALA A 110 6.81 -18.05 1.20
C ALA A 110 6.80 -18.49 -0.29
N VAL A 111 6.27 -19.68 -0.58
CA VAL A 111 6.24 -20.22 -1.94
C VAL A 111 5.41 -19.32 -2.85
N GLN A 112 4.24 -18.90 -2.38
CA GLN A 112 3.35 -18.05 -3.14
C GLN A 112 3.94 -16.64 -3.34
N ILE A 113 4.65 -16.08 -2.33
CA ILE A 113 5.37 -14.82 -2.48
C ILE A 113 6.39 -14.92 -3.62
N ILE A 114 7.23 -15.95 -3.62
CA ILE A 114 8.26 -16.19 -4.64
C ILE A 114 7.62 -16.28 -6.04
N ASP A 115 6.54 -17.05 -6.18
CA ASP A 115 5.85 -17.23 -7.46
C ASP A 115 5.25 -15.91 -7.99
N ILE A 116 4.67 -15.10 -7.10
CA ILE A 116 4.13 -13.77 -7.46
C ILE A 116 5.26 -12.84 -7.91
N LEU A 117 6.39 -12.79 -7.18
CA LEU A 117 7.53 -11.94 -7.55
C LEU A 117 8.09 -12.34 -8.92
N ARG A 118 8.24 -13.65 -9.20
CA ARG A 118 8.63 -14.17 -10.52
C ARG A 118 7.64 -13.80 -11.61
N PHE A 119 6.34 -13.86 -11.32
CA PHE A 119 5.29 -13.48 -12.26
C PHE A 119 5.36 -11.99 -12.62
N VAL A 120 5.56 -11.15 -11.61
CA VAL A 120 5.68 -9.69 -11.76
C VAL A 120 6.96 -9.32 -12.53
N LEU A 121 8.08 -9.97 -12.27
CA LEU A 121 9.35 -9.75 -13.00
C LEU A 121 9.26 -10.10 -14.49
N ARG A 122 8.28 -10.90 -14.91
CA ARG A 122 7.96 -11.14 -16.33
C ARG A 122 7.09 -10.03 -16.95
N GLY A 123 6.90 -8.92 -16.24
CA GLY A 123 6.09 -7.78 -16.68
C GLY A 123 4.59 -7.98 -16.56
N LYS A 124 4.12 -9.01 -15.82
CA LYS A 124 2.70 -9.32 -15.66
C LYS A 124 2.18 -8.79 -14.33
N LYS A 125 0.96 -8.25 -14.33
CA LYS A 125 0.25 -7.87 -13.09
C LYS A 125 -0.39 -9.11 -12.47
N TYR A 126 -0.17 -9.31 -11.17
CA TYR A 126 -0.84 -10.34 -10.39
C TYR A 126 -2.02 -9.73 -9.63
N ILE A 127 -3.19 -10.31 -9.82
CA ILE A 127 -4.43 -9.94 -9.12
C ILE A 127 -5.01 -11.25 -8.61
N SER A 128 -5.27 -11.34 -7.30
CA SER A 128 -5.91 -12.54 -6.74
C SER A 128 -7.34 -12.67 -7.27
N PRO A 129 -7.95 -13.88 -7.27
CA PRO A 129 -9.33 -14.05 -7.70
C PRO A 129 -10.30 -13.12 -6.96
N HIS A 130 -10.15 -12.96 -5.66
CA HIS A 130 -10.98 -12.09 -4.85
C HIS A 130 -10.78 -10.60 -5.18
N GLN A 131 -9.54 -10.17 -5.39
CA GLN A 131 -9.25 -8.81 -5.86
C GLN A 131 -9.83 -8.54 -7.25
N ALA A 132 -9.86 -9.57 -8.12
CA ALA A 132 -10.44 -9.46 -9.46
C ALA A 132 -11.97 -9.27 -9.42
N GLU A 133 -12.66 -9.94 -8.51
CA GLU A 133 -14.11 -9.75 -8.29
C GLU A 133 -14.41 -8.30 -7.89
N ILE A 134 -13.73 -7.77 -6.88
CA ILE A 134 -13.93 -6.40 -6.40
C ILE A 134 -13.56 -5.38 -7.49
N LEU A 135 -12.48 -5.63 -8.24
CA LEU A 135 -12.10 -4.77 -9.35
C LEU A 135 -13.15 -4.78 -10.48
N ALA A 136 -13.73 -5.94 -10.77
CA ALA A 136 -14.81 -6.07 -11.76
C ALA A 136 -16.06 -5.30 -11.31
N ASP A 137 -16.44 -5.39 -10.04
CA ASP A 137 -17.53 -4.62 -9.46
C ASP A 137 -17.24 -3.12 -9.54
N TYR A 138 -16.03 -2.71 -9.18
CA TYR A 138 -15.58 -1.31 -9.26
C TYR A 138 -15.65 -0.73 -10.68
N ILE A 139 -15.29 -1.51 -11.69
CA ILE A 139 -15.34 -1.10 -13.12
C ILE A 139 -16.78 -1.15 -13.66
N SER A 140 -17.61 -2.08 -13.16
CA SER A 140 -18.98 -2.31 -13.64
C SER A 140 -19.99 -1.30 -13.11
N LEU A 141 -19.66 -0.57 -12.03
CA LEU A 141 -20.51 0.49 -11.51
C LEU A 141 -20.58 1.61 -12.57
N PRO A 142 -21.80 1.99 -13.03
CA PRO A 142 -21.94 3.13 -13.93
C PRO A 142 -21.31 4.35 -13.25
N GLN A 143 -20.48 5.10 -13.98
CA GLN A 143 -19.74 6.29 -13.50
C GLN A 143 -20.61 7.39 -12.86
N ARG A 144 -21.88 7.14 -12.58
CA ARG A 144 -22.88 8.07 -12.06
C ARG A 144 -23.70 7.59 -10.86
N THR A 145 -23.46 6.41 -10.33
CA THR A 145 -24.11 6.01 -9.05
C THR A 145 -23.19 6.39 -7.91
N VAL A 146 -23.65 7.33 -7.13
CA VAL A 146 -23.15 7.83 -5.83
C VAL A 146 -21.83 7.16 -5.41
N LEU A 147 -20.71 7.83 -5.72
CA LEU A 147 -19.39 7.45 -5.21
C LEU A 147 -19.53 7.11 -3.72
N SER A 148 -19.07 5.96 -3.31
CA SER A 148 -19.03 5.60 -1.89
C SER A 148 -18.32 6.73 -1.15
N SER A 149 -18.84 7.16 0.00
CA SER A 149 -18.32 8.36 0.68
C SER A 149 -16.81 8.34 0.89
N HIS A 150 -16.19 7.14 1.03
CA HIS A 150 -14.74 6.99 1.16
C HIS A 150 -13.97 7.17 -0.17
N GLU A 151 -14.62 7.06 -1.32
CA GLU A 151 -14.00 7.33 -2.64
C GLU A 151 -13.78 8.83 -2.88
N LEU A 152 -14.48 9.68 -2.14
CA LEU A 152 -14.27 11.14 -2.14
C LEU A 152 -13.01 11.57 -1.40
N LEU A 153 -12.40 10.66 -0.63
CA LEU A 153 -11.20 10.93 0.13
C LEU A 153 -9.97 10.92 -0.79
N THR A 154 -9.09 11.90 -0.59
CA THR A 154 -7.73 11.80 -1.13
C THR A 154 -7.01 10.59 -0.51
N ASP A 155 -5.92 10.18 -1.10
CA ASP A 155 -5.16 9.01 -0.65
C ASP A 155 -4.71 9.18 0.80
N ARG A 156 -4.21 10.36 1.16
CA ARG A 156 -3.80 10.71 2.53
C ARG A 156 -4.98 10.71 3.51
N GLU A 157 -6.12 11.25 3.08
CA GLU A 157 -7.33 11.22 3.89
C GLU A 157 -7.84 9.80 4.08
N PHE A 158 -7.76 8.95 3.05
CA PHE A 158 -8.17 7.54 3.16
C PHE A 158 -7.25 6.75 4.10
N GLN A 159 -5.94 6.95 4.04
CA GLN A 159 -4.98 6.37 4.98
C GLN A 159 -5.31 6.77 6.42
N ILE A 160 -5.52 8.06 6.66
CA ILE A 160 -5.89 8.58 7.99
C ILE A 160 -7.25 8.04 8.43
N PHE A 161 -8.23 7.96 7.54
CA PHE A 161 -9.53 7.37 7.80
C PHE A 161 -9.41 5.92 8.29
N CYS A 162 -8.65 5.08 7.62
CA CYS A 162 -8.42 3.69 8.03
C CYS A 162 -7.82 3.60 9.44
N LEU A 163 -6.80 4.41 9.76
CA LEU A 163 -6.16 4.44 11.07
C LEU A 163 -7.11 4.93 12.17
N LEU A 164 -7.87 6.00 11.90
CA LEU A 164 -8.89 6.52 12.85
C LEU A 164 -10.01 5.51 13.08
N ALA A 165 -10.49 4.87 12.03
CA ALA A 165 -11.55 3.88 12.10
C ALA A 165 -11.13 2.63 12.86
N SER A 166 -9.86 2.22 12.76
CA SER A 166 -9.26 1.13 13.54
C SER A 166 -8.96 1.50 15.00
N GLY A 167 -9.31 2.70 15.45
CA GLY A 167 -9.14 3.12 16.84
C GLY A 167 -7.73 3.54 17.23
N VAL A 168 -6.81 3.71 16.29
CA VAL A 168 -5.45 4.20 16.57
C VAL A 168 -5.51 5.61 17.16
N ARG A 169 -4.73 5.87 18.21
CA ARG A 169 -4.71 7.16 18.88
C ARG A 169 -4.14 8.25 17.98
N LYS A 170 -4.68 9.46 18.08
CA LYS A 170 -4.25 10.60 17.26
C LYS A 170 -2.75 10.90 17.37
N THR A 171 -2.17 10.75 18.56
CA THR A 171 -0.73 10.93 18.78
C THR A 171 0.09 9.91 18.00
N GLU A 172 -0.30 8.65 18.04
CA GLU A 172 0.35 7.57 17.30
C GLU A 172 0.20 7.75 15.77
N ILE A 173 -0.97 8.18 15.31
CA ILE A 173 -1.17 8.50 13.88
C ILE A 173 -0.26 9.64 13.45
N ALA A 174 -0.18 10.71 14.26
CA ALA A 174 0.63 11.88 13.94
C ALA A 174 2.12 11.53 13.88
N GLU A 175 2.62 10.74 14.84
CA GLU A 175 3.99 10.21 14.86
C GLU A 175 4.25 9.29 13.67
N LYS A 176 3.38 8.30 13.44
CA LYS A 176 3.52 7.32 12.34
C LYS A 176 3.53 7.99 10.97
N LEU A 177 2.76 9.05 10.78
CA LEU A 177 2.64 9.75 9.52
C LEU A 177 3.56 10.97 9.40
N GLU A 178 4.40 11.24 10.40
CA GLU A 178 5.32 12.39 10.49
C GLU A 178 4.61 13.74 10.25
N ILE A 179 3.42 13.92 10.80
CA ILE A 179 2.63 15.16 10.72
C ILE A 179 2.32 15.71 12.11
N SER A 180 2.04 17.01 12.17
CA SER A 180 1.58 17.60 13.42
C SER A 180 0.16 17.13 13.79
N ILE A 181 -0.16 17.13 15.09
CA ILE A 181 -1.52 16.84 15.58
C ILE A 181 -2.54 17.81 14.98
N ASN A 182 -2.14 19.05 14.72
CA ASN A 182 -3.00 20.05 14.07
C ASN A 182 -3.27 19.68 12.61
N THR A 183 -2.26 19.24 11.88
CA THR A 183 -2.39 18.75 10.50
C THR A 183 -3.31 17.54 10.45
N LEU A 184 -3.12 16.57 11.36
CA LEU A 184 -4.01 15.41 11.50
C LEU A 184 -5.46 15.82 11.79
N SER A 185 -5.65 16.80 12.69
CA SER A 185 -6.99 17.32 13.02
C SER A 185 -7.67 17.96 11.83
N ASN A 186 -6.94 18.67 10.97
CA ASN A 186 -7.45 19.23 9.73
C ASN A 186 -7.86 18.13 8.75
N HIS A 187 -7.03 17.12 8.53
CA HIS A 187 -7.39 15.96 7.70
C HIS A 187 -8.65 15.27 8.23
N ARG A 188 -8.70 14.98 9.54
CA ARG A 188 -9.90 14.39 10.17
C ARG A 188 -11.16 15.19 9.89
N ASN A 189 -11.12 16.52 10.06
CA ASN A 189 -12.27 17.37 9.80
C ASN A 189 -12.69 17.33 8.32
N ASN A 190 -11.74 17.31 7.41
CA ASN A 190 -12.01 17.16 5.97
C ASN A 190 -12.64 15.80 5.65
N ILE A 191 -12.12 14.71 6.25
CA ILE A 191 -12.70 13.37 6.12
C ILE A 191 -14.15 13.36 6.56
N LEU A 192 -14.44 13.82 7.78
CA LEU A 192 -15.80 13.88 8.31
C LEU A 192 -16.73 14.69 7.41
N LYS A 193 -16.27 15.85 6.93
CA LYS A 193 -17.03 16.70 6.01
C LYS A 193 -17.30 16.00 4.67
N LYS A 194 -16.30 15.40 4.05
CA LYS A 194 -16.46 14.71 2.76
C LYS A 194 -17.35 13.49 2.86
N MET A 195 -17.27 12.76 3.96
CA MET A 195 -18.08 11.57 4.21
C MET A 195 -19.46 11.90 4.79
N ASN A 196 -19.75 13.18 5.07
CA ASN A 196 -20.98 13.65 5.74
C ASN A 196 -21.22 12.94 7.08
N LEU A 197 -20.16 12.82 7.89
CA LEU A 197 -20.16 12.22 9.22
C LEU A 197 -19.78 13.26 10.28
N SER A 198 -20.12 13.02 11.53
CA SER A 198 -19.93 13.99 12.63
C SER A 198 -18.95 13.53 13.70
N ALA A 199 -18.69 12.22 13.81
CA ALA A 199 -17.86 11.64 14.88
C ALA A 199 -17.00 10.48 14.40
N ASN A 200 -15.91 10.18 15.14
CA ASN A 200 -15.04 9.04 14.86
C ASN A 200 -15.77 7.70 14.95
N SER A 201 -16.72 7.57 15.88
CA SER A 201 -17.55 6.36 16.01
C SER A 201 -18.36 6.07 14.74
N GLU A 202 -18.74 7.11 14.00
CA GLU A 202 -19.41 6.95 12.70
C GLU A 202 -18.42 6.53 11.61
N LEU A 203 -17.15 6.99 11.66
CA LEU A 203 -16.09 6.50 10.79
C LEU A 203 -15.87 4.99 10.99
N THR A 204 -15.75 4.55 12.26
CA THR A 204 -15.58 3.14 12.59
C THR A 204 -16.76 2.30 12.10
N ARG A 205 -17.99 2.73 12.40
CA ARG A 205 -19.20 2.03 11.95
C ARG A 205 -19.27 1.93 10.43
N TYR A 206 -18.98 3.04 9.73
CA TYR A 206 -18.95 3.06 8.28
C TYR A 206 -17.89 2.10 7.73
N ALA A 207 -16.67 2.13 8.30
CA ALA A 207 -15.56 1.31 7.85
C ALA A 207 -15.85 -0.20 8.00
N ILE A 208 -16.51 -0.61 9.10
CA ILE A 208 -16.98 -1.99 9.30
C ILE A 208 -18.02 -2.37 8.25
N HIS A 209 -19.04 -1.52 8.05
CA HIS A 209 -20.10 -1.80 7.07
C HIS A 209 -19.58 -1.86 5.63
N ALA A 210 -18.57 -1.07 5.29
CA ALA A 210 -17.94 -1.04 3.98
C ALA A 210 -16.84 -2.12 3.81
N GLY A 211 -16.63 -2.98 4.82
CA GLY A 211 -15.57 -4.00 4.80
C GLY A 211 -14.15 -3.44 4.81
N ILE A 212 -13.99 -2.17 5.22
CA ILE A 212 -12.69 -1.46 5.22
C ILE A 212 -11.86 -1.85 6.45
N ILE A 213 -12.49 -2.19 7.55
CA ILE A 213 -11.88 -2.76 8.77
C ILE A 213 -12.73 -3.91 9.28
N GLN A 214 -12.11 -4.79 10.08
CA GLN A 214 -12.79 -5.91 10.76
C GLN A 214 -13.15 -5.55 12.18
#